data_c795baf8a05591145724226cc01d45c2
#
_entry.id   c795baf8a05591145724226cc01d45c2
#
_cell.length_a   1.000
_cell.length_b   1.000
_cell.length_c   1.000
_cell.angle_alpha   90.00
_cell.angle_beta   90.00
_cell.angle_gamma   90.00
#
_symmetry.space_group_name_H-M   'P 1'
#
loop_
_entity.id
_entity.type
_entity.pdbx_description
1 polymer ?
#
loop_
_entity_poly.entity_id
_entity_poly.type
_entity_poly.pdbx_seq_one_letter_code
_entity_poly.pdbx_strand_id
1 'polypeptide(L)'
;GLGIYFLDPKEGKWKIDDVTPEMYLTRSMGMGYCFFRNKFLLDNKQGILDFTERFNEYPSLVPPMTWASNRQPQQPQALSVKSEKGNVQISWNNPSEYTDGTAIPTPYIYNNVYASRNYPVDVTDARNLIAARHLGNELLLKSEDDDQPLYFAVTSMDGYGIESGATQENSRDFSKKLTTWGAARMLRCDAKNVHLPEIAKKLDTNVFLVETLQGTAVEHLVSEHNLIDISRLSSGTYRLCSINQRGVKHTLGTFYKKKFAEN
;
A
#
# COMPACT_ATOMS: atom_id res chain seq x y z
N GLY A 1 16.65 -16.49 -7.32
CA GLY A 1 17.16 -15.45 -6.44
C GLY A 1 18.65 -15.20 -6.65
N LEU A 2 19.10 -13.99 -6.38
CA LEU A 2 20.51 -13.60 -6.43
C LEU A 2 21.14 -13.77 -5.05
N GLY A 3 22.32 -14.40 -4.97
CA GLY A 3 23.15 -14.40 -3.76
C GLY A 3 23.95 -13.11 -3.69
N ILE A 4 23.66 -12.28 -2.72
CA ILE A 4 24.41 -11.04 -2.45
C ILE A 4 25.56 -11.38 -1.51
N TYR A 5 26.76 -11.27 -2.00
CA TYR A 5 27.96 -11.46 -1.23
C TYR A 5 28.49 -10.10 -0.76
N PHE A 6 28.20 -9.78 0.50
CA PHE A 6 28.69 -8.55 1.10
C PHE A 6 30.00 -8.84 1.83
N LEU A 7 31.02 -8.15 1.44
CA LEU A 7 32.39 -8.52 1.80
C LEU A 7 32.88 -7.96 3.13
N ASP A 8 33.67 -8.76 3.80
CA ASP A 8 34.53 -8.30 4.87
C ASP A 8 35.53 -7.26 4.31
N PRO A 9 35.71 -6.10 4.99
CA PRO A 9 36.69 -5.10 4.55
C PRO A 9 38.12 -5.62 4.42
N LYS A 10 38.41 -6.77 5.02
CA LYS A 10 39.72 -7.45 4.89
C LYS A 10 39.88 -8.26 3.62
N GLU A 11 38.77 -8.71 3.05
CA GLU A 11 38.77 -9.65 1.91
C GLU A 11 38.36 -8.99 0.59
N GLY A 12 37.76 -7.80 0.62
CA GLY A 12 37.25 -7.20 -0.58
C GLY A 12 37.07 -5.69 -0.51
N LYS A 13 36.93 -5.15 -1.72
CA LYS A 13 36.83 -3.71 -1.96
C LYS A 13 35.38 -3.25 -2.09
N TRP A 14 34.39 -4.15 -1.87
CA TRP A 14 32.97 -3.83 -2.05
C TRP A 14 32.46 -2.88 -1.00
N LYS A 15 31.76 -1.89 -1.45
CA LYS A 15 31.07 -0.90 -0.62
C LYS A 15 29.59 -1.18 -0.63
N ILE A 16 28.86 -0.55 0.28
CA ILE A 16 27.40 -0.63 0.28
C ILE A 16 26.81 -0.16 -1.07
N ASP A 17 27.42 0.84 -1.69
CA ASP A 17 27.01 1.37 -2.99
C ASP A 17 27.20 0.37 -4.15
N ASP A 18 27.99 -0.67 -3.98
CA ASP A 18 28.12 -1.76 -4.94
C ASP A 18 27.00 -2.81 -4.76
N VAL A 19 26.55 -3.01 -3.52
CA VAL A 19 25.55 -4.03 -3.15
C VAL A 19 24.11 -3.54 -3.34
N THR A 20 23.84 -2.29 -3.00
CA THR A 20 22.46 -1.76 -3.06
C THR A 20 21.87 -1.75 -4.46
N PRO A 21 22.61 -1.46 -5.56
CA PRO A 21 22.08 -1.58 -6.91
C PRO A 21 21.64 -2.99 -7.27
N GLU A 22 22.34 -4.03 -6.76
CA GLU A 22 21.95 -5.43 -7.00
C GLU A 22 20.59 -5.74 -6.36
N MET A 23 20.29 -5.17 -5.19
CA MET A 23 19.00 -5.32 -4.53
C MET A 23 17.88 -4.63 -5.32
N TYR A 24 18.14 -3.42 -5.84
CA TYR A 24 17.18 -2.72 -6.70
C TYR A 24 16.95 -3.47 -8.01
N LEU A 25 18.01 -3.97 -8.63
CA LEU A 25 17.92 -4.74 -9.88
C LEU A 25 17.08 -6.01 -9.68
N THR A 26 17.35 -6.80 -8.65
CA THR A 26 16.59 -8.03 -8.37
C THR A 26 15.13 -7.73 -8.09
N ARG A 27 14.82 -6.66 -7.36
CA ARG A 27 13.45 -6.22 -7.14
C ARG A 27 12.75 -5.82 -8.44
N SER A 28 13.41 -5.07 -9.30
CA SER A 28 12.84 -4.64 -10.59
C SER A 28 12.54 -5.82 -11.52
N MET A 29 13.26 -6.91 -11.35
CA MET A 29 13.05 -8.17 -12.09
C MET A 29 12.05 -9.13 -11.43
N GLY A 30 11.41 -8.74 -10.33
CA GLY A 30 10.53 -9.60 -9.55
C GLY A 30 11.25 -10.77 -8.89
N MET A 31 12.56 -10.65 -8.67
CA MET A 31 13.40 -11.70 -8.08
C MET A 31 13.70 -11.40 -6.61
N GLY A 32 13.92 -12.48 -5.85
CA GLY A 32 14.43 -12.37 -4.48
C GLY A 32 15.96 -12.39 -4.43
N TYR A 33 16.50 -12.04 -3.28
CA TYR A 33 17.93 -12.09 -2.99
C TYR A 33 18.18 -12.77 -1.64
N CYS A 34 19.41 -13.21 -1.43
CA CYS A 34 19.87 -13.83 -0.20
C CYS A 34 21.25 -13.27 0.15
N PHE A 35 21.41 -12.82 1.38
CA PHE A 35 22.71 -12.34 1.85
C PHE A 35 23.62 -13.50 2.27
N PHE A 36 24.83 -13.50 1.81
CA PHE A 36 25.91 -14.31 2.33
C PHE A 36 26.98 -13.37 2.90
N ARG A 37 27.17 -13.35 4.20
CA ARG A 37 26.64 -14.11 5.31
C ARG A 37 25.86 -13.18 6.26
N ASN A 38 25.00 -13.75 7.08
CA ASN A 38 24.15 -13.02 8.04
C ASN A 38 24.92 -12.11 9.01
N LYS A 39 26.17 -12.43 9.31
CA LYS A 39 27.01 -11.63 10.20
C LYS A 39 27.12 -10.16 9.78
N PHE A 40 27.11 -9.84 8.50
CA PHE A 40 27.18 -8.46 8.03
C PHE A 40 25.94 -7.63 8.38
N LEU A 41 24.76 -8.29 8.37
CA LEU A 41 23.52 -7.65 8.84
C LEU A 41 23.58 -7.45 10.35
N LEU A 42 23.96 -8.48 11.12
CA LEU A 42 24.05 -8.39 12.58
C LEU A 42 25.04 -7.32 13.06
N ASP A 43 26.15 -7.16 12.35
CA ASP A 43 27.17 -6.15 12.65
C ASP A 43 26.84 -4.77 12.03
N ASN A 44 25.72 -4.65 11.31
CA ASN A 44 25.34 -3.45 10.54
C ASN A 44 26.50 -2.86 9.73
N LYS A 45 27.28 -3.73 9.07
CA LYS A 45 28.47 -3.28 8.32
C LYS A 45 28.10 -2.26 7.26
N GLN A 46 28.74 -1.11 7.29
CA GLN A 46 28.50 0.03 6.39
C GLN A 46 27.02 0.48 6.34
N GLY A 47 26.20 0.20 7.37
CA GLY A 47 24.79 0.56 7.40
C GLY A 47 23.89 -0.36 6.56
N ILE A 48 24.33 -1.59 6.25
CA ILE A 48 23.54 -2.52 5.42
C ILE A 48 22.24 -2.96 6.09
N LEU A 49 22.22 -3.09 7.41
CA LEU A 49 20.97 -3.39 8.14
C LEU A 49 19.97 -2.24 7.99
N ASP A 50 20.41 -1.02 8.30
CA ASP A 50 19.56 0.17 8.19
C ASP A 50 19.03 0.38 6.78
N PHE A 51 19.86 0.10 5.77
CA PHE A 51 19.42 0.12 4.38
C PHE A 51 18.38 -0.96 4.11
N THR A 52 18.62 -2.19 4.55
CA THR A 52 17.74 -3.33 4.30
C THR A 52 16.39 -3.17 4.98
N GLU A 53 16.35 -2.62 6.18
CA GLU A 53 15.10 -2.32 6.89
C GLU A 53 14.25 -1.31 6.11
N ARG A 54 14.85 -0.22 5.64
CA ARG A 54 14.14 0.77 4.80
C ARG A 54 13.74 0.19 3.44
N PHE A 55 14.62 -0.60 2.82
CA PHE A 55 14.37 -1.21 1.52
C PHE A 55 13.24 -2.25 1.58
N ASN A 56 13.11 -2.97 2.69
CA ASN A 56 12.06 -3.97 2.95
C ASN A 56 11.02 -3.47 3.96
N GLU A 57 10.75 -2.17 4.01
CA GLU A 57 9.78 -1.57 4.93
C GLU A 57 8.40 -2.23 4.87
N TYR A 58 8.00 -2.65 3.66
CA TYR A 58 6.73 -3.32 3.45
C TYR A 58 6.92 -4.83 3.26
N PRO A 59 6.02 -5.66 3.81
CA PRO A 59 6.07 -7.09 3.64
C PRO A 59 5.83 -7.47 2.17
N SER A 60 6.32 -8.64 1.77
CA SER A 60 6.03 -9.22 0.47
C SER A 60 5.60 -10.67 0.63
N LEU A 61 4.69 -11.12 -0.23
CA LEU A 61 4.31 -12.51 -0.30
C LEU A 61 5.38 -13.32 -1.03
N VAL A 62 5.57 -14.56 -0.61
CA VAL A 62 6.37 -15.52 -1.37
C VAL A 62 5.66 -15.79 -2.69
N PRO A 63 6.35 -15.79 -3.84
CA PRO A 63 5.74 -16.10 -5.12
C PRO A 63 5.03 -17.45 -5.10
N PRO A 64 3.83 -17.57 -5.71
CA PRO A 64 3.09 -18.81 -5.71
C PRO A 64 3.80 -19.89 -6.51
N MET A 65 3.70 -21.12 -6.03
CA MET A 65 4.28 -22.30 -6.70
C MET A 65 3.31 -22.82 -7.79
N THR A 66 3.13 -22.05 -8.85
CA THR A 66 2.16 -22.35 -9.93
C THR A 66 2.48 -23.63 -10.71
N TRP A 67 3.73 -24.12 -10.62
CA TRP A 67 4.13 -25.40 -11.19
C TRP A 67 3.64 -26.62 -10.38
N ALA A 68 3.31 -26.40 -9.09
CA ALA A 68 2.84 -27.46 -8.19
C ALA A 68 1.30 -27.49 -8.08
N SER A 69 0.66 -26.34 -8.17
CA SER A 69 -0.79 -26.19 -8.17
C SER A 69 -1.19 -24.95 -8.94
N ASN A 70 -2.35 -25.01 -9.60
CA ASN A 70 -2.99 -23.85 -10.23
C ASN A 70 -4.42 -23.66 -9.71
N ARG A 71 -4.80 -24.36 -8.63
CA ARG A 71 -6.12 -24.27 -8.02
C ARG A 71 -6.22 -23.06 -7.15
N GLN A 72 -7.14 -22.19 -7.44
CA GLN A 72 -7.39 -20.98 -6.65
C GLN A 72 -8.40 -21.28 -5.54
N PRO A 73 -8.10 -20.98 -4.25
CA PRO A 73 -9.08 -21.06 -3.18
C PRO A 73 -10.27 -20.14 -3.44
N GLN A 74 -11.43 -20.49 -2.96
CA GLN A 74 -12.54 -19.55 -2.87
C GLN A 74 -12.15 -18.39 -1.92
N GLN A 75 -12.74 -17.22 -2.15
CA GLN A 75 -12.52 -16.08 -1.27
C GLN A 75 -13.15 -16.29 0.10
N PRO A 76 -12.60 -15.69 1.17
CA PRO A 76 -13.22 -15.68 2.49
C PRO A 76 -14.63 -15.11 2.42
N GLN A 77 -15.48 -15.47 3.37
CA GLN A 77 -16.85 -14.98 3.45
C GLN A 77 -17.14 -14.31 4.79
N ALA A 78 -18.24 -13.58 4.88
CA ALA A 78 -18.73 -12.96 6.10
C ALA A 78 -17.69 -12.11 6.84
N LEU A 79 -16.92 -11.31 6.09
CA LEU A 79 -15.96 -10.37 6.70
C LEU A 79 -16.72 -9.38 7.60
N SER A 80 -16.33 -9.33 8.86
CA SER A 80 -16.90 -8.45 9.88
C SER A 80 -15.80 -7.70 10.60
N VAL A 81 -16.00 -6.41 10.80
CA VAL A 81 -15.07 -5.54 11.52
C VAL A 81 -15.81 -4.89 12.70
N LYS A 82 -15.30 -5.11 13.90
CA LYS A 82 -15.81 -4.51 15.13
C LYS A 82 -14.75 -3.64 15.76
N SER A 83 -15.11 -2.43 16.14
CA SER A 83 -14.21 -1.50 16.83
C SER A 83 -14.74 -1.27 18.25
N GLU A 84 -13.95 -1.65 19.25
CA GLU A 84 -14.29 -1.46 20.66
C GLU A 84 -13.06 -1.03 21.46
N LYS A 85 -13.20 0.05 22.23
CA LYS A 85 -12.23 0.48 23.27
C LYS A 85 -10.77 0.50 22.82
N GLY A 86 -10.48 1.06 21.64
CA GLY A 86 -9.11 1.12 21.14
C GLY A 86 -8.58 -0.18 20.51
N ASN A 87 -9.47 -1.13 20.20
CA ASN A 87 -9.15 -2.33 19.45
C ASN A 87 -10.06 -2.47 18.23
N VAL A 88 -9.53 -3.04 17.16
CA VAL A 88 -10.28 -3.45 15.98
C VAL A 88 -10.17 -4.95 15.84
N GLN A 89 -11.28 -5.63 15.94
CA GLN A 89 -11.40 -7.07 15.68
C GLN A 89 -11.94 -7.29 14.27
N ILE A 90 -11.19 -8.01 13.47
CA ILE A 90 -11.54 -8.42 12.12
C ILE A 90 -11.78 -9.92 12.15
N SER A 91 -12.91 -10.39 11.62
CA SER A 91 -13.24 -11.82 11.55
C SER A 91 -13.88 -12.19 10.22
N TRP A 92 -13.68 -13.42 9.78
CA TRP A 92 -14.18 -13.95 8.51
C TRP A 92 -14.40 -15.45 8.60
N ASN A 93 -15.02 -16.04 7.57
CA ASN A 93 -15.12 -17.48 7.40
C ASN A 93 -14.13 -17.93 6.33
N ASN A 94 -13.29 -18.90 6.68
CA ASN A 94 -12.37 -19.52 5.72
C ASN A 94 -13.14 -20.37 4.71
N PRO A 95 -12.73 -20.39 3.42
CA PRO A 95 -13.30 -21.32 2.46
C PRO A 95 -12.85 -22.75 2.76
N SER A 96 -13.72 -23.70 2.45
CA SER A 96 -13.44 -25.13 2.51
C SER A 96 -13.12 -25.75 1.14
N GLU A 97 -13.28 -24.97 0.07
CA GLU A 97 -13.15 -25.43 -1.30
C GLU A 97 -12.35 -24.48 -2.17
N TYR A 98 -11.77 -25.05 -3.19
CA TYR A 98 -11.23 -24.32 -4.34
C TYR A 98 -12.37 -23.84 -5.25
N THR A 99 -12.06 -22.95 -6.19
CA THR A 99 -13.03 -22.44 -7.17
C THR A 99 -13.56 -23.52 -8.12
N ASP A 100 -12.86 -24.65 -8.25
CA ASP A 100 -13.26 -25.83 -9.03
C ASP A 100 -14.17 -26.80 -8.24
N GLY A 101 -14.53 -26.47 -6.98
CA GLY A 101 -15.36 -27.28 -6.09
C GLY A 101 -14.61 -28.41 -5.38
N THR A 102 -13.31 -28.52 -5.53
CA THR A 102 -12.52 -29.51 -4.79
C THR A 102 -12.24 -29.02 -3.38
N ALA A 103 -12.28 -29.95 -2.40
CA ALA A 103 -12.04 -29.63 -1.00
C ALA A 103 -10.60 -29.17 -0.76
N ILE A 104 -10.41 -28.15 0.05
CA ILE A 104 -9.09 -27.70 0.52
C ILE A 104 -8.69 -28.61 1.69
N PRO A 105 -7.52 -29.29 1.63
CA PRO A 105 -7.03 -30.08 2.74
C PRO A 105 -6.77 -29.20 3.96
N THR A 106 -7.42 -29.47 5.07
CA THR A 106 -7.13 -28.82 6.35
C THR A 106 -5.83 -29.36 6.96
N PRO A 107 -4.97 -28.54 7.57
CA PRO A 107 -5.12 -27.12 7.93
C PRO A 107 -4.44 -26.11 6.94
N TYR A 108 -4.41 -26.41 5.66
CA TYR A 108 -3.56 -25.73 4.68
C TYR A 108 -4.19 -24.48 4.06
N ILE A 109 -5.04 -23.77 4.82
CA ILE A 109 -5.55 -22.46 4.40
C ILE A 109 -4.96 -21.38 5.29
N TYR A 110 -4.39 -20.37 4.67
CA TYR A 110 -3.86 -19.18 5.28
C TYR A 110 -4.68 -17.97 4.80
N ASN A 111 -4.56 -16.86 5.50
CA ASN A 111 -5.21 -15.62 5.10
C ASN A 111 -4.19 -14.48 5.04
N ASN A 112 -4.33 -13.63 4.04
CA ASN A 112 -3.65 -12.35 4.02
C ASN A 112 -4.68 -11.27 4.35
N VAL A 113 -4.32 -10.39 5.27
CA VAL A 113 -5.18 -9.29 5.71
C VAL A 113 -4.56 -8.00 5.25
N TYR A 114 -5.38 -7.18 4.62
CA TYR A 114 -4.99 -5.90 4.08
C TYR A 114 -5.80 -4.79 4.73
N ALA A 115 -5.18 -3.64 4.92
CA ALA A 115 -5.83 -2.44 5.42
C ALA A 115 -5.42 -1.22 4.60
N SER A 116 -6.36 -0.34 4.34
CA SER A 116 -6.11 0.89 3.60
C SER A 116 -7.06 1.99 4.05
N ARG A 117 -6.62 3.23 3.92
CA ARG A 117 -7.50 4.40 4.08
C ARG A 117 -8.34 4.69 2.84
N ASN A 118 -8.07 3.99 1.74
CA ASN A 118 -8.81 4.08 0.50
C ASN A 118 -9.67 2.83 0.29
N TYR A 119 -10.88 3.02 -0.20
CA TYR A 119 -11.77 1.94 -0.61
C TYR A 119 -11.99 2.00 -2.14
N PRO A 120 -11.99 0.86 -2.82
CA PRO A 120 -11.67 -0.48 -2.33
C PRO A 120 -10.19 -0.61 -1.91
N VAL A 121 -9.91 -1.54 -1.00
CA VAL A 121 -8.54 -1.86 -0.59
C VAL A 121 -7.82 -2.52 -1.77
N ASP A 122 -6.72 -1.92 -2.20
CA ASP A 122 -5.87 -2.50 -3.24
C ASP A 122 -4.98 -3.59 -2.63
N VAL A 123 -5.34 -4.85 -2.87
CA VAL A 123 -4.59 -6.02 -2.38
C VAL A 123 -3.31 -6.30 -3.18
N THR A 124 -3.09 -5.59 -4.27
CA THR A 124 -1.84 -5.69 -5.04
C THR A 124 -0.75 -4.76 -4.52
N ASP A 125 -1.12 -3.79 -3.68
CA ASP A 125 -0.19 -2.88 -3.03
C ASP A 125 0.30 -3.47 -1.70
N ALA A 126 1.58 -3.85 -1.65
CA ALA A 126 2.20 -4.43 -0.46
C ALA A 126 2.13 -3.51 0.78
N ARG A 127 1.97 -2.20 0.59
CA ARG A 127 1.80 -1.24 1.70
C ARG A 127 0.50 -1.46 2.48
N ASN A 128 -0.48 -2.09 1.86
CA ASN A 128 -1.76 -2.41 2.48
C ASN A 128 -1.74 -3.75 3.22
N LEU A 129 -0.72 -4.60 3.02
CA LEU A 129 -0.62 -5.91 3.66
C LEU A 129 -0.21 -5.76 5.13
N ILE A 130 -1.12 -6.06 6.06
CA ILE A 130 -0.89 -5.94 7.50
C ILE A 130 -0.66 -7.28 8.20
N ALA A 131 -1.13 -8.36 7.62
CA ALA A 131 -0.83 -9.72 8.10
C ALA A 131 -0.71 -10.67 6.91
N ALA A 132 0.44 -11.34 6.79
CA ALA A 132 0.73 -12.31 5.74
C ALA A 132 0.67 -13.73 6.32
N ARG A 133 0.07 -14.66 5.58
CA ARG A 133 -0.02 -16.09 5.94
C ARG A 133 -0.58 -16.31 7.37
N HIS A 134 -1.56 -15.51 7.75
CA HIS A 134 -2.20 -15.62 9.05
C HIS A 134 -2.98 -16.93 9.16
N LEU A 135 -2.75 -17.67 10.23
CA LEU A 135 -3.53 -18.86 10.58
C LEU A 135 -4.74 -18.45 11.43
N GLY A 136 -5.88 -19.01 11.10
CA GLY A 136 -7.13 -18.69 11.79
C GLY A 136 -8.04 -17.81 10.96
N ASN A 137 -9.09 -17.32 11.58
CA ASN A 137 -10.17 -16.58 10.93
C ASN A 137 -10.52 -15.29 11.67
N GLU A 138 -9.60 -14.79 12.49
CA GLU A 138 -9.74 -13.51 13.19
C GLU A 138 -8.39 -12.83 13.37
N LEU A 139 -8.39 -11.52 13.40
CA LEU A 139 -7.21 -10.68 13.68
C LEU A 139 -7.63 -9.55 14.62
N LEU A 140 -6.86 -9.36 15.70
CA LEU A 140 -7.04 -8.26 16.63
C LEU A 140 -5.94 -7.23 16.42
N LEU A 141 -6.32 -6.00 16.14
CA LEU A 141 -5.43 -4.87 15.99
C LEU A 141 -5.66 -3.87 17.13
N LYS A 142 -4.59 -3.22 17.58
CA LYS A 142 -4.74 -2.02 18.40
C LYS A 142 -5.12 -0.86 17.48
N SER A 143 -6.19 -0.16 17.81
CA SER A 143 -6.52 1.10 17.15
C SER A 143 -5.61 2.18 17.72
N GLU A 144 -4.83 2.81 16.88
CA GLU A 144 -4.30 4.12 17.21
C GLU A 144 -5.45 5.11 17.11
N ASP A 145 -5.48 6.12 18.00
CA ASP A 145 -6.49 7.19 18.01
C ASP A 145 -6.34 8.07 16.75
N ASP A 146 -6.69 7.49 15.62
CA ASP A 146 -6.69 8.16 14.34
C ASP A 146 -8.13 8.21 13.81
N ASP A 147 -8.67 9.41 13.72
CA ASP A 147 -10.03 9.70 13.26
C ASP A 147 -10.32 9.28 11.81
N GLN A 148 -9.33 8.71 11.10
CA GLN A 148 -9.51 8.32 9.71
C GLN A 148 -10.06 6.90 9.57
N PRO A 149 -11.04 6.68 8.67
CA PRO A 149 -11.58 5.35 8.44
C PRO A 149 -10.49 4.44 7.86
N LEU A 150 -10.40 3.24 8.41
CA LEU A 150 -9.56 2.16 7.89
C LEU A 150 -10.47 1.07 7.34
N TYR A 151 -10.24 0.69 6.09
CA TYR A 151 -10.95 -0.36 5.38
C TYR A 151 -10.12 -1.61 5.35
N PHE A 152 -10.78 -2.77 5.36
CA PHE A 152 -10.10 -4.04 5.41
C PHE A 152 -10.52 -4.93 4.23
N ALA A 153 -9.57 -5.73 3.78
CA ALA A 153 -9.80 -6.80 2.84
C ALA A 153 -9.07 -8.05 3.31
N VAL A 154 -9.66 -9.21 3.04
CA VAL A 154 -9.07 -10.51 3.38
C VAL A 154 -9.09 -11.40 2.15
N THR A 155 -7.98 -12.06 1.90
CA THR A 155 -7.86 -13.12 0.90
C THR A 155 -7.53 -14.44 1.60
N SER A 156 -7.87 -15.54 0.98
CA SER A 156 -7.41 -16.87 1.39
C SER A 156 -6.25 -17.32 0.50
N MET A 157 -5.33 -18.07 1.07
CA MET A 157 -4.16 -18.57 0.36
C MET A 157 -3.90 -20.02 0.75
N ASP A 158 -3.65 -20.88 -0.23
CA ASP A 158 -3.33 -22.28 0.01
C ASP A 158 -1.85 -22.52 0.39
N GLY A 159 -1.50 -23.78 0.64
CA GLY A 159 -0.13 -24.17 0.97
C GLY A 159 0.90 -23.89 -0.11
N TYR A 160 0.47 -23.72 -1.35
CA TYR A 160 1.32 -23.40 -2.51
C TYR A 160 1.44 -21.89 -2.76
N GLY A 161 0.79 -21.06 -1.93
CA GLY A 161 0.82 -19.62 -2.10
C GLY A 161 -0.13 -19.08 -3.16
N ILE A 162 -1.07 -19.91 -3.65
CA ILE A 162 -2.11 -19.46 -4.58
C ILE A 162 -3.16 -18.69 -3.78
N GLU A 163 -3.36 -17.43 -4.12
CA GLU A 163 -4.22 -16.50 -3.41
C GLU A 163 -5.58 -16.35 -4.10
N SER A 164 -6.64 -16.26 -3.31
CA SER A 164 -8.01 -16.04 -3.77
C SER A 164 -8.25 -14.57 -4.18
N GLY A 165 -9.42 -14.31 -4.73
CA GLY A 165 -9.98 -12.96 -4.74
C GLY A 165 -10.17 -12.42 -3.31
N ALA A 166 -10.24 -11.12 -3.17
CA ALA A 166 -10.41 -10.46 -1.88
C ALA A 166 -11.89 -10.32 -1.51
N THR A 167 -12.21 -10.61 -0.25
CA THR A 167 -13.45 -10.16 0.37
C THR A 167 -13.19 -8.87 1.09
N GLN A 168 -13.99 -7.86 0.77
CA GLN A 168 -13.87 -6.52 1.34
C GLN A 168 -15.01 -6.21 2.29
N GLU A 169 -14.75 -5.36 3.27
CA GLU A 169 -15.77 -4.95 4.22
C GLU A 169 -16.84 -4.11 3.52
N ASN A 170 -18.07 -4.62 3.51
CA ASN A 170 -19.25 -3.92 2.98
C ASN A 170 -20.12 -3.28 4.08
N SER A 171 -19.76 -3.47 5.36
CA SER A 171 -20.64 -3.16 6.48
C SER A 171 -20.62 -1.71 6.95
N ARG A 172 -19.72 -0.88 6.42
CA ARG A 172 -19.71 0.54 6.73
C ARG A 172 -20.66 1.26 5.79
N ASP A 173 -21.58 2.02 6.36
CA ASP A 173 -22.41 2.94 5.59
C ASP A 173 -21.53 4.07 5.04
N PHE A 174 -20.94 3.80 3.88
CA PHE A 174 -20.08 4.74 3.17
C PHE A 174 -20.82 6.03 2.81
N SER A 175 -22.14 6.00 2.72
CA SER A 175 -22.93 7.17 2.35
C SER A 175 -22.83 8.30 3.37
N LYS A 176 -22.69 7.97 4.66
CA LYS A 176 -22.58 8.96 5.75
C LYS A 176 -21.16 9.46 5.99
N LYS A 177 -20.12 8.64 5.73
CA LYS A 177 -18.70 9.01 5.92
C LYS A 177 -18.03 9.55 4.66
N LEU A 178 -18.49 9.16 3.48
CA LEU A 178 -18.06 9.74 2.22
C LEU A 178 -18.37 11.24 2.11
N THR A 179 -19.41 11.72 2.79
CA THR A 179 -19.72 13.16 2.85
C THR A 179 -18.75 13.96 3.70
N THR A 180 -17.95 13.33 4.56
CA THR A 180 -17.01 14.05 5.43
C THR A 180 -15.53 13.93 5.04
N TRP A 181 -15.06 12.85 4.38
CA TRP A 181 -13.62 12.64 4.19
C TRP A 181 -13.14 12.03 2.85
N GLY A 182 -13.93 11.31 2.12
CA GLY A 182 -13.39 10.51 1.00
C GLY A 182 -14.01 10.78 -0.35
N ALA A 183 -15.28 11.07 -0.42
CA ALA A 183 -15.91 11.46 -1.65
C ALA A 183 -15.57 12.91 -1.93
N ALA A 184 -14.53 13.09 -2.70
CA ALA A 184 -14.39 14.27 -3.50
C ALA A 184 -14.70 15.58 -2.75
N ARG A 185 -13.92 15.88 -1.71
CA ARG A 185 -13.86 17.27 -1.31
C ARG A 185 -13.46 18.06 -2.55
N MET A 186 -14.44 18.73 -3.14
CA MET A 186 -14.15 19.65 -4.23
C MET A 186 -13.30 20.77 -3.68
N LEU A 187 -12.05 20.81 -4.12
CA LEU A 187 -11.15 21.89 -3.75
C LEU A 187 -11.55 23.14 -4.55
N ARG A 188 -11.47 24.28 -3.88
CA ARG A 188 -11.64 25.57 -4.58
C ARG A 188 -10.49 25.73 -5.56
N CYS A 189 -10.83 25.96 -6.80
CA CYS A 189 -9.84 26.33 -7.83
C CYS A 189 -10.39 27.49 -8.65
N ASP A 190 -9.48 28.30 -9.10
CA ASP A 190 -9.68 29.27 -10.19
C ASP A 190 -8.94 28.81 -11.45
N ALA A 191 -8.79 29.69 -12.41
CA ALA A 191 -8.13 29.37 -13.68
C ALA A 191 -6.63 29.07 -13.54
N LYS A 192 -6.00 29.53 -12.48
CA LYS A 192 -4.55 29.43 -12.29
C LYS A 192 -4.16 28.60 -11.07
N ASN A 193 -5.02 28.57 -10.03
CA ASN A 193 -4.62 28.03 -8.73
C ASN A 193 -5.68 27.10 -8.14
N VAL A 194 -5.20 26.09 -7.40
CA VAL A 194 -5.99 25.33 -6.43
C VAL A 194 -5.66 25.83 -5.02
N HIS A 195 -6.70 26.08 -4.23
CA HIS A 195 -6.57 26.46 -2.83
C HIS A 195 -6.40 25.21 -1.96
N LEU A 196 -5.32 25.17 -1.19
CA LEU A 196 -5.10 24.08 -0.25
C LEU A 196 -6.13 24.09 0.88
N PRO A 197 -6.68 22.94 1.25
CA PRO A 197 -7.56 22.83 2.40
C PRO A 197 -6.80 23.07 3.69
N GLU A 198 -7.50 23.49 4.76
CA GLU A 198 -6.90 23.75 6.07
C GLU A 198 -6.07 22.59 6.62
N ILE A 199 -6.47 21.35 6.31
CA ILE A 199 -5.72 20.16 6.73
C ILE A 199 -4.32 20.11 6.09
N ALA A 200 -4.16 20.63 4.90
CA ALA A 200 -2.86 20.66 4.23
C ALA A 200 -1.86 21.56 4.96
N LYS A 201 -2.31 22.54 5.70
CA LYS A 201 -1.47 23.41 6.55
C LYS A 201 -0.81 22.68 7.71
N LYS A 202 -1.38 21.54 8.12
CA LYS A 202 -0.87 20.69 9.21
C LYS A 202 0.07 19.59 8.70
N LEU A 203 0.22 19.46 7.39
CA LEU A 203 1.10 18.45 6.80
C LEU A 203 2.54 18.98 6.79
N ASP A 204 3.46 18.13 7.19
CA ASP A 204 4.89 18.41 7.16
C ASP A 204 5.46 18.21 5.75
N THR A 205 4.83 18.85 4.77
CA THR A 205 5.25 18.82 3.37
C THR A 205 4.72 20.01 2.58
N ASN A 206 5.51 20.47 1.64
CA ASN A 206 5.12 21.46 0.63
C ASN A 206 5.10 20.85 -0.79
N VAL A 207 5.30 19.54 -0.91
CA VAL A 207 5.30 18.83 -2.19
C VAL A 207 3.94 18.17 -2.42
N PHE A 208 3.35 18.45 -3.55
CA PHE A 208 2.04 17.98 -3.95
C PHE A 208 2.10 17.30 -5.32
N LEU A 209 1.22 16.32 -5.50
CA LEU A 209 1.09 15.57 -6.74
C LEU A 209 -0.32 15.79 -7.29
N VAL A 210 -0.41 16.16 -8.56
CA VAL A 210 -1.67 16.17 -9.31
C VAL A 210 -1.76 14.89 -10.11
N GLU A 211 -2.88 14.22 -9.99
CA GLU A 211 -3.18 12.96 -10.69
C GLU A 211 -4.49 13.08 -11.48
N THR A 212 -4.60 12.26 -12.53
CA THR A 212 -5.91 11.97 -13.13
C THR A 212 -6.77 11.18 -12.13
N LEU A 213 -8.08 11.07 -12.38
CA LEU A 213 -8.96 10.24 -11.52
C LEU A 213 -8.58 8.75 -11.55
N GLN A 214 -7.88 8.30 -12.60
CA GLN A 214 -7.34 6.95 -12.74
C GLN A 214 -6.03 6.73 -11.98
N GLY A 215 -5.49 7.77 -11.32
CA GLY A 215 -4.27 7.68 -10.53
C GLY A 215 -2.97 7.88 -11.31
N THR A 216 -3.06 8.30 -12.58
CA THR A 216 -1.86 8.65 -13.36
C THR A 216 -1.32 10.00 -12.91
N ALA A 217 -0.07 10.04 -12.48
CA ALA A 217 0.62 11.27 -12.10
C ALA A 217 0.72 12.22 -13.32
N VAL A 218 0.31 13.46 -13.13
CA VAL A 218 0.36 14.50 -14.17
C VAL A 218 1.48 15.47 -13.89
N GLU A 219 1.57 15.97 -12.66
CA GLU A 219 2.55 16.98 -12.30
C GLU A 219 2.86 16.95 -10.79
N HIS A 220 4.13 17.22 -10.43
CA HIS A 220 4.54 17.47 -9.06
C HIS A 220 4.68 18.99 -8.87
N LEU A 221 4.03 19.51 -7.84
CA LEU A 221 3.92 20.94 -7.60
C LEU A 221 4.37 21.28 -6.18
N VAL A 222 4.90 22.48 -6.01
CA VAL A 222 5.24 23.04 -4.71
C VAL A 222 4.23 24.13 -4.38
N SER A 223 3.78 24.15 -3.13
CA SER A 223 2.84 25.17 -2.67
C SER A 223 3.55 26.46 -2.28
N GLU A 224 3.03 27.57 -2.75
CA GLU A 224 3.34 28.90 -2.25
C GLU A 224 2.08 29.51 -1.64
N HIS A 225 2.17 29.96 -0.37
CA HIS A 225 1.08 30.66 0.32
C HIS A 225 -0.29 29.94 0.29
N ASN A 226 -0.29 28.61 0.47
CA ASN A 226 -1.48 27.75 0.40
C ASN A 226 -2.17 27.70 -0.99
N LEU A 227 -1.49 28.06 -2.02
CA LEU A 227 -1.92 27.97 -3.41
C LEU A 227 -0.99 27.02 -4.16
N ILE A 228 -1.58 26.31 -5.11
CA ILE A 228 -0.85 25.45 -6.04
C ILE A 228 -1.15 25.95 -7.44
N ASP A 229 -0.13 26.34 -8.16
CA ASP A 229 -0.24 26.80 -9.55
C ASP A 229 -0.60 25.59 -10.44
N ILE A 230 -1.75 25.66 -11.09
CA ILE A 230 -2.27 24.69 -12.05
C ILE A 230 -2.39 25.28 -13.45
N SER A 231 -1.76 26.42 -13.73
CA SER A 231 -1.89 27.12 -15.01
C SER A 231 -1.54 26.25 -16.21
N ARG A 232 -0.58 25.33 -16.05
CA ARG A 232 -0.09 24.42 -17.10
C ARG A 232 -0.99 23.22 -17.37
N LEU A 233 -1.92 22.92 -16.47
CA LEU A 233 -2.83 21.76 -16.66
C LEU A 233 -3.85 22.05 -17.75
N SER A 234 -4.21 21.04 -18.51
CA SER A 234 -5.35 21.07 -19.41
C SER A 234 -6.67 21.17 -18.64
N SER A 235 -7.76 21.53 -19.32
CA SER A 235 -9.08 21.46 -18.69
C SER A 235 -9.44 20.01 -18.37
N GLY A 236 -9.95 19.76 -17.16
CA GLY A 236 -10.27 18.40 -16.73
C GLY A 236 -10.45 18.28 -15.23
N THR A 237 -10.83 17.09 -14.79
CA THR A 237 -10.95 16.75 -13.37
C THR A 237 -9.69 16.05 -12.90
N TYR A 238 -9.15 16.54 -11.80
CA TYR A 238 -7.90 16.06 -11.22
C TYR A 238 -8.06 15.78 -9.74
N ARG A 239 -7.17 14.93 -9.23
CA ARG A 239 -6.99 14.67 -7.80
C ARG A 239 -5.72 15.37 -7.34
N LEU A 240 -5.79 16.04 -6.19
CA LEU A 240 -4.65 16.61 -5.51
C LEU A 240 -4.25 15.72 -4.35
N CYS A 241 -2.98 15.37 -4.30
CA CYS A 241 -2.38 14.58 -3.21
C CYS A 241 -1.19 15.34 -2.61
N SER A 242 -0.93 15.14 -1.34
CA SER A 242 0.34 15.52 -0.70
C SER A 242 1.26 14.30 -0.63
N ILE A 243 2.58 14.55 -0.65
CA ILE A 243 3.59 13.51 -0.47
C ILE A 243 4.45 13.94 0.71
N ASN A 244 4.49 13.12 1.76
CA ASN A 244 5.33 13.41 2.92
C ASN A 244 6.81 13.05 2.65
N GLN A 245 7.70 13.38 3.58
CA GLN A 245 9.14 13.09 3.47
C GLN A 245 9.47 11.59 3.34
N ARG A 246 8.54 10.72 3.72
CA ARG A 246 8.66 9.26 3.58
C ARG A 246 8.10 8.74 2.25
N GLY A 247 7.66 9.62 1.35
CA GLY A 247 7.05 9.24 0.09
C GLY A 247 5.60 8.75 0.20
N VAL A 248 4.97 8.84 1.38
CA VAL A 248 3.58 8.45 1.57
C VAL A 248 2.66 9.49 0.98
N LYS A 249 1.72 9.03 0.15
CA LYS A 249 0.77 9.86 -0.56
C LYS A 249 -0.56 9.94 0.20
N HIS A 250 -1.07 11.17 0.39
CA HIS A 250 -2.37 11.45 0.99
C HIS A 250 -3.25 12.25 0.04
N THR A 251 -4.45 11.77 -0.24
CA THR A 251 -5.41 12.48 -1.08
C THR A 251 -6.01 13.65 -0.31
N LEU A 252 -5.92 14.86 -0.86
CA LEU A 252 -6.47 16.09 -0.27
C LEU A 252 -7.84 16.44 -0.82
N GLY A 253 -8.13 16.04 -2.04
CA GLY A 253 -9.41 16.28 -2.70
C GLY A 253 -9.31 16.26 -4.22
N THR A 254 -10.42 16.59 -4.86
CA THR A 254 -10.50 16.71 -6.32
C THR A 254 -10.82 18.15 -6.72
N PHE A 255 -10.44 18.56 -7.91
CA PHE A 255 -10.78 19.85 -8.47
C PHE A 255 -11.06 19.72 -9.97
N TYR A 256 -11.83 20.66 -10.51
CA TYR A 256 -12.10 20.76 -11.93
C TYR A 256 -11.48 22.03 -12.49
N LYS A 257 -10.47 21.87 -13.33
CA LYS A 257 -9.89 22.99 -14.08
C LYS A 257 -10.75 23.30 -15.31
N LYS A 258 -11.28 24.50 -15.34
CA LYS A 258 -12.02 25.02 -16.51
C LYS A 258 -11.07 25.37 -17.65
N LYS A 259 -11.55 25.27 -18.88
CA LYS A 259 -10.87 25.82 -20.05
C LYS A 259 -10.75 27.34 -19.91
N PHE A 260 -9.61 27.91 -20.21
CA PHE A 260 -9.53 29.36 -20.37
C PHE A 260 -10.49 29.76 -21.50
N ALA A 261 -11.37 30.71 -21.24
CA ALA A 261 -11.98 31.46 -22.32
C ALA A 261 -10.87 32.39 -22.84
N GLU A 262 -10.36 32.13 -24.02
CA GLU A 262 -9.60 33.10 -24.77
C GLU A 262 -10.56 34.26 -25.09
N ASN A 263 -10.31 35.42 -24.47
CA ASN A 263 -10.95 36.67 -24.85
C ASN A 263 -10.26 37.22 -26.10
#